data_7d0ca6feeb689491220e232f254a03a8
#
_entry.id   7d0ca6feeb689491220e232f254a03a8
#
_cell.length_a   1.000
_cell.length_b   1.000
_cell.length_c   1.000
_cell.angle_alpha   90.00
_cell.angle_beta   90.00
_cell.angle_gamma   90.00
#
_symmetry.space_group_name_H-M   'P 1'
#
loop_
_entity.id
_entity.type
_entity.pdbx_description
1 polymer ?
#
loop_
_entity_poly.entity_id
_entity_poly.type
_entity_poly.pdbx_seq_one_letter_code
_entity_poly.pdbx_strand_id
1 'polypeptide(L)'
;MTMTWDEFREEAASRAGMHAIGGDVSARLAYLALGLCGEAGEYAHAQSVGDGDTACISELGDVAWYLAMIEHATGLRATWPTTDEWPGPLGMAERAGAVAECVKRPMQGRDLPAERFQLALDGVAA
;
A
#
# COMPACT_ATOMS: atom_id res chain seq x y z
N MET A 1 -4.01 -24.15 -0.45
CA MET A 1 -2.70 -23.70 -0.97
C MET A 1 -2.56 -22.21 -0.70
N THR A 2 -1.48 -21.82 -0.05
CA THR A 2 -1.27 -20.44 0.38
C THR A 2 -0.53 -19.67 -0.71
N MET A 3 -1.10 -18.57 -1.15
CA MET A 3 -0.48 -17.67 -2.12
C MET A 3 0.63 -16.88 -1.43
N THR A 4 1.81 -16.79 -2.06
CA THR A 4 2.89 -15.94 -1.57
C THR A 4 2.59 -14.48 -1.88
N TRP A 5 3.31 -13.55 -1.23
CA TRP A 5 3.19 -12.13 -1.53
C TRP A 5 3.58 -11.83 -2.98
N ASP A 6 4.65 -12.46 -3.48
CA ASP A 6 5.08 -12.29 -4.88
C ASP A 6 4.01 -12.75 -5.86
N GLU A 7 3.39 -13.90 -5.61
CA GLU A 7 2.29 -14.41 -6.44
C GLU A 7 1.09 -13.46 -6.40
N PHE A 8 0.73 -12.97 -5.23
CA PHE A 8 -0.36 -12.01 -5.07
C PHE A 8 -0.08 -10.73 -5.86
N ARG A 9 1.13 -10.19 -5.74
CA ARG A 9 1.52 -8.97 -6.45
C ARG A 9 1.42 -9.14 -7.97
N GLU A 10 1.95 -10.23 -8.49
CA GLU A 10 1.90 -10.51 -9.93
C GLU A 10 0.46 -10.68 -10.42
N GLU A 11 -0.36 -11.39 -9.69
CA GLU A 11 -1.75 -11.58 -10.05
C GLU A 11 -2.54 -10.26 -9.98
N ALA A 12 -2.34 -9.48 -8.93
CA ALA A 12 -2.96 -8.17 -8.79
C ALA A 12 -2.57 -7.26 -9.96
N ALA A 13 -1.29 -7.22 -10.32
CA ALA A 13 -0.80 -6.43 -11.44
C ALA A 13 -1.43 -6.86 -12.77
N SER A 14 -1.60 -8.16 -13.00
CA SER A 14 -2.19 -8.67 -14.23
C SER A 14 -3.67 -8.28 -14.40
N ARG A 15 -4.37 -8.08 -13.30
CA ARG A 15 -5.81 -7.74 -13.30
C ARG A 15 -6.09 -6.24 -13.19
N ALA A 16 -5.09 -5.47 -12.75
CA ALA A 16 -5.32 -4.09 -12.33
C ALA A 16 -5.66 -3.13 -13.45
N GLY A 17 -5.40 -3.48 -14.70
CA GLY A 17 -5.60 -2.51 -15.76
C GLY A 17 -4.83 -1.22 -15.47
N MET A 18 -3.60 -1.31 -15.02
CA MET A 18 -2.78 -0.15 -14.66
C MET A 18 -2.72 0.91 -15.73
N HIS A 19 -2.95 0.52 -16.97
CA HIS A 19 -3.03 1.43 -18.11
C HIS A 19 -4.26 2.35 -18.06
N ALA A 20 -5.27 2.00 -17.26
CA ALA A 20 -6.45 2.83 -17.08
C ALA A 20 -6.20 4.01 -16.15
N ILE A 21 -5.13 3.96 -15.35
CA ILE A 21 -4.72 5.08 -14.51
C ILE A 21 -3.89 6.00 -15.40
N GLY A 22 -4.49 7.07 -15.88
CA GLY A 22 -3.83 8.02 -16.75
C GLY A 22 -2.71 8.78 -16.09
N GLY A 23 -1.89 9.48 -16.90
CA GLY A 23 -0.83 10.33 -16.43
C GLY A 23 0.53 9.66 -16.38
N ASP A 24 1.52 10.36 -15.87
CA ASP A 24 2.88 9.88 -15.72
C ASP A 24 3.04 9.02 -14.44
N VAL A 25 4.26 8.54 -14.18
CA VAL A 25 4.56 7.71 -13.01
C VAL A 25 4.22 8.44 -11.71
N SER A 26 4.48 9.75 -11.65
CA SER A 26 4.18 10.57 -10.48
C SER A 26 2.66 10.61 -10.20
N ALA A 27 1.85 10.80 -11.23
CA ALA A 27 0.40 10.83 -11.10
C ALA A 27 -0.14 9.45 -10.65
N ARG A 28 0.40 8.37 -11.20
CA ARG A 28 0.01 7.01 -10.82
C ARG A 28 0.37 6.70 -9.37
N LEU A 29 1.57 7.08 -8.93
CA LEU A 29 1.99 6.90 -7.55
C LEU A 29 1.11 7.72 -6.60
N ALA A 30 0.75 8.94 -6.97
CA ALA A 30 -0.14 9.77 -6.18
C ALA A 30 -1.52 9.10 -6.00
N TYR A 31 -2.08 8.58 -7.07
CA TYR A 31 -3.34 7.83 -7.02
C TYR A 31 -3.24 6.63 -6.06
N LEU A 32 -2.18 5.84 -6.21
CA LEU A 32 -1.98 4.65 -5.38
C LEU A 32 -1.76 5.00 -3.91
N ALA A 33 -1.02 6.06 -3.62
CA ALA A 33 -0.81 6.51 -2.25
C ALA A 33 -2.10 7.01 -1.60
N LEU A 34 -2.92 7.75 -2.35
CA LEU A 34 -4.24 8.20 -1.88
C LEU A 34 -5.16 7.00 -1.61
N GLY A 35 -5.16 6.03 -2.51
CA GLY A 35 -5.91 4.79 -2.32
C GLY A 35 -5.47 4.03 -1.09
N LEU A 36 -4.17 3.88 -0.88
CA LEU A 36 -3.62 3.23 0.30
C LEU A 36 -4.09 3.93 1.59
N CYS A 37 -4.01 5.26 1.62
CA CYS A 37 -4.46 6.03 2.78
C CYS A 37 -5.97 5.86 3.03
N GLY A 38 -6.77 5.86 1.98
CA GLY A 38 -8.21 5.64 2.08
C GLY A 38 -8.56 4.27 2.65
N GLU A 39 -7.92 3.22 2.13
CA GLU A 39 -8.16 1.85 2.60
C GLU A 39 -7.65 1.63 4.02
N ALA A 40 -6.53 2.25 4.39
CA ALA A 40 -6.05 2.23 5.76
C ALA A 40 -7.07 2.86 6.72
N GLY A 41 -7.72 3.94 6.29
CA GLY A 41 -8.79 4.58 7.04
C GLY A 41 -10.03 3.69 7.18
N GLU A 42 -10.43 3.02 6.12
CA GLU A 42 -11.57 2.09 6.15
C GLU A 42 -11.29 0.90 7.07
N TYR A 43 -10.07 0.37 7.03
CA TYR A 43 -9.67 -0.67 7.97
C TYR A 43 -9.74 -0.19 9.42
N ALA A 44 -9.24 1.01 9.70
CA ALA A 44 -9.32 1.59 11.05
C ALA A 44 -10.77 1.77 11.50
N HIS A 45 -11.64 2.20 10.59
CA HIS A 45 -13.06 2.33 10.87
C HIS A 45 -13.71 0.98 11.20
N ALA A 46 -13.46 -0.03 10.36
CA ALA A 46 -14.00 -1.38 10.58
C ALA A 46 -13.58 -1.95 11.94
N GLN A 47 -12.34 -1.73 12.33
CA GLN A 47 -11.84 -2.13 13.65
C GLN A 47 -12.55 -1.36 14.77
N SER A 48 -12.71 -0.05 14.62
CA SER A 48 -13.25 0.80 15.69
C SER A 48 -14.73 0.55 15.96
N VAL A 49 -15.52 0.20 14.94
CA VAL A 49 -16.96 -0.08 15.10
C VAL A 49 -17.26 -1.54 15.36
N GLY A 50 -16.24 -2.41 15.32
CA GLY A 50 -16.40 -3.84 15.58
C GLY A 50 -17.20 -4.55 14.50
N ASP A 51 -16.98 -4.23 13.22
CA ASP A 51 -17.69 -4.82 12.07
C ASP A 51 -17.42 -6.32 11.90
N GLY A 52 -16.48 -6.87 12.67
CA GLY A 52 -16.14 -8.28 12.63
C GLY A 52 -14.95 -8.59 11.73
N ASP A 53 -14.46 -9.83 11.84
CA ASP A 53 -13.23 -10.25 11.17
C ASP A 53 -13.34 -10.23 9.64
N THR A 54 -14.50 -10.58 9.10
CA THR A 54 -14.71 -10.62 7.65
C THR A 54 -14.55 -9.23 7.02
N ALA A 55 -15.14 -8.21 7.65
CA ALA A 55 -14.99 -6.83 7.17
C ALA A 55 -13.55 -6.35 7.28
N CYS A 56 -12.88 -6.62 8.40
CA CYS A 56 -11.48 -6.25 8.60
C CYS A 56 -10.56 -6.94 7.61
N ILE A 57 -10.76 -8.22 7.33
CA ILE A 57 -9.97 -8.97 6.34
C ILE A 57 -10.18 -8.41 4.94
N SER A 58 -11.41 -8.03 4.59
CA SER A 58 -11.71 -7.40 3.31
C SER A 58 -10.93 -6.08 3.14
N GLU A 59 -10.94 -5.23 4.15
CA GLU A 59 -10.22 -3.96 4.09
C GLU A 59 -8.70 -4.15 4.04
N LEU A 60 -8.18 -5.16 4.75
CA LEU A 60 -6.75 -5.51 4.66
C LEU A 60 -6.39 -6.00 3.27
N GLY A 61 -7.29 -6.72 2.60
CA GLY A 61 -7.10 -7.14 1.21
C GLY A 61 -6.98 -5.94 0.28
N ASP A 62 -7.78 -4.92 0.49
CA ASP A 62 -7.74 -3.69 -0.31
C ASP A 62 -6.44 -2.90 -0.05
N VAL A 63 -6.00 -2.83 1.19
CA VAL A 63 -4.67 -2.26 1.53
C VAL A 63 -3.57 -3.03 0.82
N ALA A 64 -3.61 -4.36 0.87
CA ALA A 64 -2.61 -5.21 0.23
C ALA A 64 -2.56 -4.98 -1.28
N TRP A 65 -3.71 -4.77 -1.91
CA TRP A 65 -3.78 -4.49 -3.34
C TRP A 65 -3.03 -3.20 -3.70
N TYR A 66 -3.28 -2.11 -2.97
CA TYR A 66 -2.58 -0.85 -3.23
C TYR A 66 -1.08 -0.96 -3.00
N LEU A 67 -0.66 -1.65 -1.95
CA LEU A 67 0.77 -1.87 -1.69
C LEU A 67 1.42 -2.70 -2.81
N ALA A 68 0.74 -3.75 -3.28
CA ALA A 68 1.23 -4.55 -4.41
C ALA A 68 1.39 -3.69 -5.68
N MET A 69 0.44 -2.81 -5.94
CA MET A 69 0.51 -1.91 -7.10
C MET A 69 1.64 -0.89 -6.97
N ILE A 70 1.89 -0.38 -5.77
CA ILE A 70 3.01 0.52 -5.52
C ILE A 70 4.34 -0.20 -5.76
N GLU A 71 4.49 -1.41 -5.27
CA GLU A 71 5.69 -2.23 -5.55
C GLU A 71 5.89 -2.46 -7.04
N HIS A 72 4.81 -2.78 -7.74
CA HIS A 72 4.85 -2.99 -9.18
C HIS A 72 5.27 -1.71 -9.92
N ALA A 73 4.72 -0.57 -9.55
CA ALA A 73 4.99 0.72 -10.19
C ALA A 73 6.41 1.22 -9.94
N THR A 74 7.00 0.91 -8.78
CA THR A 74 8.32 1.41 -8.37
C THR A 74 9.45 0.41 -8.58
N GLY A 75 9.15 -0.87 -8.72
CA GLY A 75 10.14 -1.95 -8.72
C GLY A 75 10.72 -2.27 -7.35
N LEU A 76 10.32 -1.55 -6.32
CA LEU A 76 10.73 -1.84 -4.94
C LEU A 76 9.98 -3.05 -4.40
N ARG A 77 10.54 -3.68 -3.38
CA ARG A 77 9.94 -4.86 -2.74
C ARG A 77 9.87 -4.66 -1.24
N ALA A 78 8.67 -4.72 -0.70
CA ALA A 78 8.47 -4.65 0.74
C ALA A 78 8.77 -5.99 1.38
N THR A 79 9.28 -5.97 2.60
CA THR A 79 9.32 -7.12 3.46
C THR A 79 7.99 -7.18 4.20
N TRP A 80 7.19 -8.18 3.88
CA TRP A 80 5.86 -8.29 4.46
C TRP A 80 5.86 -9.11 5.72
N PRO A 81 5.13 -8.68 6.73
CA PRO A 81 4.92 -9.53 7.90
C PRO A 81 4.11 -10.77 7.50
N THR A 82 4.28 -11.82 8.25
CA THR A 82 3.40 -12.98 8.16
C THR A 82 1.99 -12.59 8.60
N THR A 83 1.00 -13.45 8.35
CA THR A 83 -0.38 -13.17 8.73
C THR A 83 -0.57 -12.85 10.20
N ASP A 84 0.32 -13.35 11.08
CA ASP A 84 0.25 -13.12 12.52
C ASP A 84 0.81 -11.76 12.92
N GLU A 85 1.49 -11.07 12.00
CA GLU A 85 2.20 -9.84 12.27
C GLU A 85 1.62 -8.63 11.53
N TRP A 86 0.40 -8.74 11.03
CA TRP A 86 -0.25 -7.61 10.39
C TRP A 86 -0.37 -6.44 11.35
N PRO A 87 0.00 -5.23 10.94
CA PRO A 87 -0.11 -4.06 11.81
C PRO A 87 -1.56 -3.79 12.17
N GLY A 88 -1.78 -3.28 13.38
CA GLY A 88 -3.08 -2.77 13.75
C GLY A 88 -3.41 -1.49 12.99
N PRO A 89 -4.60 -0.90 13.24
CA PRO A 89 -5.05 0.29 12.51
C PRO A 89 -4.07 1.46 12.58
N LEU A 90 -3.48 1.72 13.74
CA LEU A 90 -2.51 2.81 13.90
C LEU A 90 -1.23 2.54 13.09
N GLY A 91 -0.69 1.33 13.19
CA GLY A 91 0.50 0.95 12.42
C GLY A 91 0.26 1.02 10.91
N MET A 92 -0.93 0.64 10.46
CA MET A 92 -1.30 0.76 9.05
C MET A 92 -1.39 2.22 8.61
N ALA A 93 -1.96 3.08 9.44
CA ALA A 93 -2.05 4.52 9.16
C ALA A 93 -0.65 5.16 9.09
N GLU A 94 0.25 4.79 10.00
CA GLU A 94 1.63 5.27 9.99
C GLU A 94 2.35 4.86 8.70
N ARG A 95 2.17 3.63 8.27
CA ARG A 95 2.76 3.10 7.03
C ARG A 95 2.23 3.85 5.81
N ALA A 96 0.93 3.99 5.72
CA ALA A 96 0.29 4.72 4.61
C ALA A 96 0.75 6.17 4.57
N GLY A 97 0.83 6.83 5.71
CA GLY A 97 1.30 8.20 5.82
C GLY A 97 2.76 8.35 5.39
N ALA A 98 3.63 7.43 5.79
CA ALA A 98 5.03 7.43 5.39
C ALA A 98 5.20 7.27 3.87
N VAL A 99 4.41 6.38 3.26
CA VAL A 99 4.37 6.21 1.80
C VAL A 99 3.94 7.52 1.12
N ALA A 100 2.86 8.12 1.61
CA ALA A 100 2.33 9.37 1.05
C ALA A 100 3.37 10.51 1.12
N GLU A 101 4.09 10.63 2.22
CA GLU A 101 5.14 11.64 2.36
C GLU A 101 6.25 11.48 1.32
N CYS A 102 6.63 10.25 0.99
CA CYS A 102 7.63 10.00 -0.04
C CYS A 102 7.11 10.33 -1.43
N VAL A 103 5.87 10.03 -1.73
CA VAL A 103 5.25 10.24 -3.05
C VAL A 103 5.05 11.72 -3.36
N LYS A 104 4.97 12.57 -2.35
CA LYS A 104 4.88 14.02 -2.55
C LYS A 104 6.07 14.59 -3.34
N ARG A 105 7.25 14.01 -3.20
CA ARG A 105 8.46 14.51 -3.87
C ARG A 105 8.37 14.45 -5.40
N PRO A 106 8.04 13.32 -6.03
CA PRO A 106 7.83 13.29 -7.47
C PRO A 106 6.76 14.27 -7.96
N MET A 107 5.72 14.49 -7.15
CA MET A 107 4.69 15.49 -7.48
C MET A 107 5.22 16.90 -7.52
N GLN A 108 6.34 17.17 -6.85
CA GLN A 108 7.02 18.46 -6.85
C GLN A 108 8.16 18.52 -7.88
N GLY A 109 8.26 17.53 -8.76
CA GLY A 109 9.34 17.44 -9.75
C GLY A 109 10.68 17.03 -9.14
N ARG A 110 10.67 16.43 -7.95
CA ARG A 110 11.87 15.94 -7.24
C ARG A 110 11.95 14.42 -7.36
N ASP A 111 13.12 13.86 -7.10
CA ASP A 111 13.31 12.41 -7.16
C ASP A 111 12.58 11.70 -6.02
N LEU A 112 12.08 10.50 -6.32
CA LEU A 112 11.53 9.62 -5.29
C LEU A 112 12.67 9.21 -4.33
N PRO A 113 12.52 9.40 -3.01
CA PRO A 113 13.57 9.04 -2.06
C PRO A 113 13.55 7.52 -1.82
N ALA A 114 14.24 6.76 -2.69
CA ALA A 114 14.13 5.30 -2.75
C ALA A 114 14.39 4.59 -1.42
N GLU A 115 15.44 4.98 -0.69
CA GLU A 115 15.76 4.36 0.61
C GLU A 115 14.68 4.61 1.65
N ARG A 116 14.24 5.86 1.75
CA ARG A 116 13.16 6.25 2.67
C ARG A 116 11.85 5.59 2.29
N PHE A 117 11.58 5.47 0.99
CA PHE A 117 10.39 4.82 0.48
C PHE A 117 10.39 3.32 0.81
N GLN A 118 11.55 2.67 0.67
CA GLN A 118 11.70 1.25 1.05
C GLN A 118 11.39 1.04 2.54
N LEU A 119 11.89 1.92 3.42
CA LEU A 119 11.59 1.85 4.85
C LEU A 119 10.08 2.03 5.11
N ALA A 120 9.44 2.96 4.39
CA ALA A 120 8.01 3.16 4.49
C ALA A 120 7.22 1.92 4.07
N LEU A 121 7.62 1.29 2.96
CA LEU A 121 7.00 0.05 2.49
C LEU A 121 7.19 -1.09 3.48
N ASP A 122 8.35 -1.17 4.12
CA ASP A 122 8.65 -2.19 5.12
C ASP A 122 7.95 -1.93 6.46
N GLY A 123 7.32 -0.78 6.61
CA GLY A 123 6.65 -0.42 7.85
C GLY A 123 7.61 0.00 8.96
N VAL A 124 8.84 0.37 8.61
CA VAL A 124 9.83 0.86 9.57
C VAL A 124 9.74 2.37 9.65
N ALA A 125 9.65 2.90 10.85
CA ALA A 125 9.66 4.35 11.07
C ALA A 125 10.97 4.95 10.57
N ALA A 126 10.87 5.93 9.71
CA ALA A 126 12.04 6.65 9.22
C ALA A 126 12.53 7.63 10.26
#